data_d3d1d3089f6bf6e4ecff0e7b9edf8039
#
_entry.id   d3d1d3089f6bf6e4ecff0e7b9edf8039
#
_cell.length_a   1.000
_cell.length_b   1.000
_cell.length_c   1.000
_cell.angle_alpha   90.00
_cell.angle_beta   90.00
_cell.angle_gamma   90.00
#
_symmetry.space_group_name_H-M   'P 1'
#
loop_
_entity.id
_entity.type
_entity.pdbx_description
1 polymer ?
#
loop_
_entity_poly.entity_id
_entity_poly.type
_entity_poly.pdbx_seq_one_letter_code
_entity_poly.pdbx_strand_id
1 'polypeptide(L)'
;RRRLARACIGAMPRVPCDALLDRGSRFLLNESGSAPAAQHLPVLRCPEPGVLAQVKRGERVVLDDGRIVAVVESAGPDGLQCRVTQTAKSPARLRSGKGLAFPDSHVSLPSFGAEDEVALEFALAHADGVDVSFVNSRRDVDRIVKRLQAQAKPGFGLVLKLETQGAIRNLPDILFAVLRYQPAGLMIARGDLAVEASFEQLAELQEEILGFGEACHLPVIWATQVLDALAHTGVPTRAEITDAAMSMRAECVMLNKGPYVAEATRMLARVIRDMEPRQYKKRALFTRLR
;
A
#
# COMPACT_ATOMS: atom_id res chain seq x y z
N ARG A 1 -2.05 12.94 18.77
CA ARG A 1 -1.62 12.96 17.34
C ARG A 1 -2.64 12.15 16.57
N ARG A 2 -3.63 12.80 15.96
CA ARG A 2 -4.59 12.19 15.06
C ARG A 2 -3.85 11.72 13.82
N ARG A 3 -4.25 10.57 13.25
CA ARG A 3 -3.74 10.00 11.99
C ARG A 3 -4.18 10.86 10.79
N LEU A 4 -3.75 12.10 10.74
CA LEU A 4 -4.01 13.03 9.63
C LEU A 4 -3.04 12.86 8.45
N ALA A 5 -2.07 11.94 8.56
CA ALA A 5 -1.07 11.73 7.53
C ALA A 5 -1.41 10.61 6.53
N ARG A 6 -2.63 10.08 6.55
CA ARG A 6 -3.15 9.19 5.51
C ARG A 6 -4.50 9.73 5.09
N ALA A 7 -4.51 10.70 4.21
CA ALA A 7 -5.59 10.82 3.27
C ALA A 7 -5.51 9.58 2.36
N CYS A 8 -5.97 8.43 2.89
CA CYS A 8 -6.15 7.24 2.09
C CYS A 8 -7.35 7.48 1.19
N ILE A 9 -7.10 8.00 0.01
CA ILE A 9 -8.07 8.05 -1.06
C ILE A 9 -8.23 6.62 -1.55
N GLY A 10 -9.35 6.01 -1.30
CA GLY A 10 -9.60 4.59 -1.47
C GLY A 10 -9.36 3.83 -0.15
N ALA A 11 -10.30 3.93 0.78
CA ALA A 11 -10.20 3.20 2.03
C ALA A 11 -10.27 1.69 1.76
N MET A 12 -9.20 0.95 2.09
CA MET A 12 -9.37 -0.48 2.31
C MET A 12 -10.36 -0.68 3.48
N PRO A 13 -11.35 -1.56 3.33
CA PRO A 13 -12.28 -1.86 4.41
C PRO A 13 -11.51 -2.28 5.67
N ARG A 14 -11.88 -1.77 6.83
CA ARG A 14 -11.22 -2.07 8.09
C ARG A 14 -12.08 -2.99 8.94
N VAL A 15 -11.44 -3.98 9.55
CA VAL A 15 -12.11 -4.91 10.46
C VAL A 15 -12.30 -4.25 11.83
N PRO A 16 -13.54 -4.10 12.33
CA PRO A 16 -13.80 -3.36 13.57
C PRO A 16 -13.78 -4.20 14.85
N CYS A 17 -13.31 -5.46 14.82
CA CYS A 17 -13.26 -6.32 16.02
C CYS A 17 -11.88 -6.93 16.25
N ASP A 18 -11.61 -7.32 17.50
CA ASP A 18 -10.45 -8.13 17.88
C ASP A 18 -10.82 -9.61 17.80
N ALA A 19 -10.06 -10.40 17.04
CA ALA A 19 -10.23 -11.85 16.93
C ALA A 19 -8.89 -12.57 17.03
N LEU A 20 -8.92 -13.77 17.60
CA LEU A 20 -7.79 -14.72 17.58
C LEU A 20 -8.05 -15.74 16.47
N LEU A 21 -7.16 -15.81 15.51
CA LEU A 21 -7.30 -16.65 14.32
C LEU A 21 -6.06 -17.53 14.15
N ASP A 22 -6.29 -18.81 13.97
CA ASP A 22 -5.27 -19.80 13.65
C ASP A 22 -5.50 -20.37 12.25
N ARG A 23 -4.50 -21.05 11.72
CA ARG A 23 -4.67 -21.82 10.49
C ARG A 23 -5.78 -22.85 10.66
N GLY A 24 -6.75 -22.85 9.74
CA GLY A 24 -7.96 -23.67 9.81
C GLY A 24 -9.15 -23.02 10.53
N SER A 25 -8.94 -21.93 11.29
CA SER A 25 -10.04 -21.16 11.88
C SER A 25 -11.01 -20.66 10.81
N ARG A 26 -12.30 -20.67 11.15
CA ARG A 26 -13.34 -20.09 10.30
C ARG A 26 -13.89 -18.81 10.92
N PHE A 27 -14.29 -17.87 10.08
CA PHE A 27 -14.95 -16.65 10.48
C PHE A 27 -15.97 -16.23 9.42
N LEU A 28 -16.94 -15.44 9.85
CA LEU A 28 -17.89 -14.79 8.96
C LEU A 28 -17.43 -13.34 8.70
N LEU A 29 -17.43 -12.92 7.46
CA LEU A 29 -17.17 -11.54 7.06
C LEU A 29 -18.44 -10.97 6.46
N ASN A 30 -19.04 -9.94 7.11
CA ASN A 30 -20.25 -9.29 6.64
C ASN A 30 -20.23 -7.77 6.86
N GLU A 31 -21.20 -7.06 6.32
CA GLU A 31 -21.30 -5.61 6.41
C GLU A 31 -21.79 -5.13 7.78
N SER A 32 -22.64 -5.91 8.44
CA SER A 32 -23.25 -5.54 9.73
C SER A 32 -22.31 -5.71 10.92
N GLY A 33 -21.38 -6.68 10.86
CA GLY A 33 -20.58 -7.10 12.01
C GLY A 33 -21.35 -7.93 13.03
N SER A 34 -22.57 -8.38 12.71
CA SER A 34 -23.45 -9.14 13.60
C SER A 34 -23.49 -10.62 13.18
N ALA A 35 -23.48 -11.52 14.15
CA ALA A 35 -23.66 -12.94 13.90
C ALA A 35 -25.13 -13.26 13.61
N PRO A 36 -25.43 -14.08 12.59
CA PRO A 36 -26.74 -14.73 12.48
C PRO A 36 -27.01 -15.61 13.71
N ALA A 37 -28.26 -15.69 14.16
CA ALA A 37 -28.64 -16.36 15.41
C ALA A 37 -28.21 -17.85 15.54
N ALA A 38 -27.86 -18.49 14.43
CA ALA A 38 -27.46 -19.91 14.39
C ALA A 38 -25.95 -20.17 14.20
N GLN A 39 -25.10 -19.13 14.13
CA GLN A 39 -23.66 -19.29 13.87
C GLN A 39 -22.80 -18.84 15.07
N HIS A 40 -21.92 -19.74 15.50
CA HIS A 40 -20.93 -19.49 16.57
C HIS A 40 -19.54 -19.08 16.04
N LEU A 41 -19.45 -18.60 14.79
CA LEU A 41 -18.20 -18.15 14.19
C LEU A 41 -17.87 -16.72 14.64
N PRO A 42 -16.59 -16.37 14.81
CA PRO A 42 -16.17 -14.99 14.92
C PRO A 42 -16.67 -14.19 13.71
N VAL A 43 -17.23 -13.01 13.97
CA VAL A 43 -17.72 -12.14 12.90
C VAL A 43 -16.81 -10.95 12.73
N LEU A 44 -16.34 -10.75 11.50
CA LEU A 44 -15.56 -9.60 11.09
C LEU A 44 -16.44 -8.69 10.23
N ARG A 45 -16.32 -7.39 10.45
CA ARG A 45 -17.11 -6.42 9.69
C ARG A 45 -16.30 -5.84 8.52
N CYS A 46 -16.88 -5.89 7.33
CA CYS A 46 -16.48 -5.08 6.18
C CYS A 46 -17.39 -3.84 6.13
N PRO A 47 -16.88 -2.63 6.47
CA PRO A 47 -17.74 -1.45 6.58
C PRO A 47 -18.18 -0.88 5.22
N GLU A 48 -17.55 -1.31 4.13
CA GLU A 48 -17.80 -0.78 2.79
C GLU A 48 -18.97 -1.54 2.11
N PRO A 49 -20.09 -0.88 1.83
CA PRO A 49 -21.26 -1.52 1.23
C PRO A 49 -20.96 -2.06 -0.16
N GLY A 50 -21.51 -3.25 -0.48
CA GLY A 50 -21.45 -3.86 -1.81
C GLY A 50 -20.08 -4.44 -2.20
N VAL A 51 -19.06 -4.34 -1.35
CA VAL A 51 -17.75 -4.97 -1.59
C VAL A 51 -17.86 -6.48 -1.56
N LEU A 52 -18.51 -7.02 -0.53
CA LEU A 52 -18.60 -8.47 -0.34
C LEU A 52 -19.40 -9.18 -1.43
N ALA A 53 -20.34 -8.48 -2.07
CA ALA A 53 -21.11 -9.00 -3.19
C ALA A 53 -20.26 -9.25 -4.45
N GLN A 54 -19.09 -8.65 -4.55
CA GLN A 54 -18.15 -8.77 -5.67
C GLN A 54 -17.14 -9.89 -5.46
N VAL A 55 -17.04 -10.45 -4.25
CA VAL A 55 -16.08 -11.50 -3.86
C VAL A 55 -16.71 -12.87 -4.02
N LYS A 56 -15.97 -13.80 -4.64
CA LYS A 56 -16.48 -15.12 -5.00
C LYS A 56 -15.87 -16.22 -4.13
N ARG A 57 -16.54 -17.37 -4.10
CA ARG A 57 -16.02 -18.59 -3.51
C ARG A 57 -14.67 -18.96 -4.13
N GLY A 58 -13.70 -19.33 -3.30
CA GLY A 58 -12.35 -19.72 -3.69
C GLY A 58 -11.35 -18.55 -3.73
N GLU A 59 -11.83 -17.30 -3.74
CA GLU A 59 -10.97 -16.12 -3.73
C GLU A 59 -10.36 -15.87 -2.34
N ARG A 60 -9.21 -15.22 -2.33
CA ARG A 60 -8.49 -14.92 -1.08
C ARG A 60 -9.04 -13.68 -0.40
N VAL A 61 -9.01 -13.75 0.93
CA VAL A 61 -9.23 -12.61 1.83
C VAL A 61 -7.95 -12.41 2.62
N VAL A 62 -7.36 -11.25 2.50
CA VAL A 62 -6.08 -10.92 3.15
C VAL A 62 -6.31 -9.87 4.22
N LEU A 63 -5.81 -10.12 5.43
CA LEU A 63 -6.01 -9.32 6.62
C LEU A 63 -4.66 -8.89 7.21
N ASP A 64 -4.62 -7.70 7.84
CA ASP A 64 -3.45 -7.15 8.55
C ASP A 64 -2.17 -7.17 7.70
N ASP A 65 -2.23 -6.57 6.52
CA ASP A 65 -1.09 -6.39 5.60
C ASP A 65 -0.41 -7.73 5.22
N GLY A 66 -1.20 -8.77 4.93
CA GLY A 66 -0.71 -10.09 4.54
C GLY A 66 -0.39 -11.04 5.70
N ARG A 67 -0.56 -10.62 6.95
CA ARG A 67 -0.25 -11.47 8.12
C ARG A 67 -1.23 -12.61 8.32
N ILE A 68 -2.45 -12.48 7.81
CA ILE A 68 -3.48 -13.52 7.85
C ILE A 68 -4.06 -13.63 6.44
N VAL A 69 -4.03 -14.83 5.89
CA VAL A 69 -4.64 -15.15 4.60
C VAL A 69 -5.73 -16.18 4.82
N ALA A 70 -6.90 -15.92 4.26
CA ALA A 70 -8.04 -16.82 4.28
C ALA A 70 -8.57 -17.03 2.86
N VAL A 71 -9.38 -18.05 2.68
CA VAL A 71 -10.11 -18.35 1.43
C VAL A 71 -11.61 -18.35 1.70
N VAL A 72 -12.38 -17.83 0.79
CA VAL A 72 -13.85 -17.84 0.85
C VAL A 72 -14.35 -19.27 0.59
N GLU A 73 -14.97 -19.91 1.59
CA GLU A 73 -15.58 -21.23 1.46
C GLU A 73 -17.00 -21.16 0.91
N SER A 74 -17.76 -20.13 1.31
CA SER A 74 -19.09 -19.86 0.78
C SER A 74 -19.40 -18.36 0.79
N ALA A 75 -20.21 -17.91 -0.16
CA ALA A 75 -20.77 -16.57 -0.24
C ALA A 75 -22.31 -16.68 -0.20
N GLY A 76 -22.96 -15.89 0.64
CA GLY A 76 -24.41 -15.93 0.82
C GLY A 76 -24.96 -14.62 1.38
N PRO A 77 -26.28 -14.57 1.64
CA PRO A 77 -26.92 -13.35 2.13
C PRO A 77 -26.38 -12.87 3.49
N ASP A 78 -25.86 -13.79 4.31
CA ASP A 78 -25.28 -13.46 5.63
C ASP A 78 -23.84 -12.94 5.54
N GLY A 79 -23.22 -12.99 4.35
CA GLY A 79 -21.84 -12.59 4.10
C GLY A 79 -20.97 -13.72 3.53
N LEU A 80 -19.66 -13.59 3.72
CA LEU A 80 -18.65 -14.54 3.27
C LEU A 80 -18.18 -15.41 4.44
N GLN A 81 -18.32 -16.70 4.35
CA GLN A 81 -17.69 -17.63 5.27
C GLN A 81 -16.28 -17.93 4.77
N CYS A 82 -15.31 -17.60 5.59
CA CYS A 82 -13.90 -17.68 5.25
C CYS A 82 -13.17 -18.67 6.14
N ARG A 83 -12.18 -19.39 5.59
CA ARG A 83 -11.27 -20.27 6.33
C ARG A 83 -9.84 -19.76 6.20
N VAL A 84 -9.18 -19.60 7.34
CA VAL A 84 -7.78 -19.16 7.41
C VAL A 84 -6.87 -20.26 6.85
N THR A 85 -6.05 -19.89 5.87
CA THR A 85 -5.08 -20.79 5.22
C THR A 85 -3.66 -20.56 5.70
N GLN A 86 -3.34 -19.30 6.09
CA GLN A 86 -2.00 -18.92 6.53
C GLN A 86 -2.07 -17.84 7.60
N THR A 87 -1.15 -17.90 8.57
CA THR A 87 -0.92 -16.88 9.59
C THR A 87 0.57 -16.66 9.80
N ALA A 88 1.00 -15.41 9.98
CA ALA A 88 2.40 -15.08 10.30
C ALA A 88 2.80 -15.48 11.72
N LYS A 89 1.82 -15.61 12.63
CA LYS A 89 1.96 -16.09 14.02
C LYS A 89 0.74 -16.93 14.36
N SER A 90 0.89 -17.90 15.24
CA SER A 90 -0.20 -18.79 15.71
C SER A 90 -0.29 -18.73 17.24
N PRO A 91 -1.39 -18.25 17.82
CA PRO A 91 -2.52 -17.58 17.18
C PRO A 91 -2.19 -16.18 16.68
N ALA A 92 -2.78 -15.78 15.56
CA ALA A 92 -2.72 -14.43 15.08
C ALA A 92 -3.83 -13.59 15.72
N ARG A 93 -3.45 -12.49 16.38
CA ARG A 93 -4.42 -11.54 16.92
C ARG A 93 -4.74 -10.47 15.89
N LEU A 94 -5.94 -10.52 15.34
CA LEU A 94 -6.47 -9.47 14.48
C LEU A 94 -7.09 -8.37 15.34
N ARG A 95 -6.62 -7.15 15.17
CA ARG A 95 -7.13 -5.97 15.88
C ARG A 95 -8.03 -5.14 14.99
N SER A 96 -8.98 -4.45 15.60
CA SER A 96 -9.82 -3.45 14.92
C SER A 96 -8.97 -2.42 14.15
N GLY A 97 -9.48 -1.98 13.00
CA GLY A 97 -8.84 -0.98 12.15
C GLY A 97 -7.67 -1.49 11.31
N LYS A 98 -7.51 -2.81 11.17
CA LYS A 98 -6.55 -3.43 10.25
C LYS A 98 -7.08 -3.49 8.83
N GLY A 99 -6.17 -3.52 7.85
CA GLY A 99 -6.49 -3.62 6.44
C GLY A 99 -7.19 -4.93 6.09
N LEU A 100 -8.08 -4.87 5.13
CA LEU A 100 -8.78 -5.98 4.50
C LEU A 100 -8.63 -5.83 2.99
N ALA A 101 -8.08 -6.84 2.32
CA ALA A 101 -7.86 -6.85 0.88
C ALA A 101 -8.44 -8.11 0.23
N PHE A 102 -8.82 -7.97 -1.05
CA PHE A 102 -9.38 -9.03 -1.89
C PHE A 102 -8.57 -9.11 -3.20
N PRO A 103 -7.35 -9.65 -3.18
CA PRO A 103 -6.42 -9.55 -4.30
C PRO A 103 -6.87 -10.29 -5.56
N ASP A 104 -7.77 -11.27 -5.42
CA ASP A 104 -8.29 -12.06 -6.55
C ASP A 104 -9.61 -11.51 -7.11
N SER A 105 -10.20 -10.51 -6.42
CA SER A 105 -11.51 -9.96 -6.76
C SER A 105 -11.38 -8.61 -7.46
N HIS A 106 -12.22 -8.37 -8.45
CA HIS A 106 -12.33 -7.05 -9.08
C HIS A 106 -13.25 -6.13 -8.25
N VAL A 107 -12.82 -5.77 -7.06
CA VAL A 107 -13.59 -4.89 -6.19
C VAL A 107 -13.50 -3.45 -6.69
N SER A 108 -14.65 -2.91 -7.09
CA SER A 108 -14.78 -1.50 -7.46
C SER A 108 -15.16 -0.68 -6.22
N LEU A 109 -14.19 0.06 -5.70
CA LEU A 109 -14.41 1.05 -4.65
C LEU A 109 -14.30 2.46 -5.25
N PRO A 110 -15.07 3.44 -4.76
CA PRO A 110 -14.84 4.83 -5.10
C PRO A 110 -13.43 5.23 -4.67
N SER A 111 -12.58 5.58 -5.62
CA SER A 111 -11.19 5.99 -5.35
C SER A 111 -11.08 7.34 -4.64
N PHE A 112 -12.20 8.06 -4.50
CA PHE A 112 -12.25 9.39 -3.89
C PHE A 112 -13.65 9.65 -3.32
N GLY A 113 -13.78 9.59 -1.99
CA GLY A 113 -15.02 9.77 -1.25
C GLY A 113 -15.15 11.16 -0.60
N ALA A 114 -16.21 11.35 0.17
CA ALA A 114 -16.46 12.61 0.90
C ALA A 114 -15.38 12.91 1.95
N GLU A 115 -14.87 11.89 2.64
CA GLU A 115 -13.77 12.05 3.62
C GLU A 115 -12.47 12.48 2.94
N ASP A 116 -12.23 11.99 1.73
CA ASP A 116 -11.04 12.35 0.95
C ASP A 116 -11.11 13.80 0.45
N GLU A 117 -12.32 14.30 0.11
CA GLU A 117 -12.50 15.71 -0.22
C GLU A 117 -12.12 16.61 0.97
N VAL A 118 -12.59 16.30 2.18
CA VAL A 118 -12.23 17.05 3.39
C VAL A 118 -10.73 16.97 3.66
N ALA A 119 -10.12 15.81 3.47
CA ALA A 119 -8.69 15.62 3.65
C ALA A 119 -7.87 16.41 2.61
N LEU A 120 -8.34 16.46 1.37
CA LEU A 120 -7.71 17.25 0.31
C LEU A 120 -7.80 18.76 0.59
N GLU A 121 -8.97 19.26 1.01
CA GLU A 121 -9.12 20.68 1.39
C GLU A 121 -8.17 21.06 2.52
N PHE A 122 -8.03 20.20 3.53
CA PHE A 122 -7.06 20.41 4.60
C PHE A 122 -5.61 20.42 4.07
N ALA A 123 -5.26 19.48 3.19
CA ALA A 123 -3.92 19.41 2.61
C ALA A 123 -3.60 20.64 1.75
N LEU A 124 -4.55 21.13 0.94
CA LEU A 124 -4.39 22.33 0.15
C LEU A 124 -4.11 23.59 0.99
N ALA A 125 -4.69 23.65 2.19
CA ALA A 125 -4.48 24.78 3.12
C ALA A 125 -3.18 24.68 3.93
N HIS A 126 -2.69 23.46 4.23
CA HIS A 126 -1.68 23.27 5.28
C HIS A 126 -0.45 22.44 4.85
N ALA A 127 -0.43 21.89 3.64
CA ALA A 127 0.68 21.06 3.15
C ALA A 127 1.34 21.66 1.91
N ASP A 128 2.46 21.08 1.49
CA ASP A 128 3.17 21.39 0.26
C ASP A 128 2.90 20.39 -0.86
N GLY A 129 2.15 19.34 -0.57
CA GLY A 129 1.77 18.31 -1.53
C GLY A 129 0.88 17.26 -0.89
N VAL A 130 0.42 16.33 -1.70
CA VAL A 130 -0.45 15.21 -1.29
C VAL A 130 -0.01 13.90 -1.92
N ASP A 131 -0.02 12.84 -1.10
CA ASP A 131 0.15 11.47 -1.55
C ASP A 131 -1.23 10.83 -1.73
N VAL A 132 -1.53 10.37 -2.93
CA VAL A 132 -2.82 9.76 -3.28
C VAL A 132 -2.69 8.25 -3.27
N SER A 133 -3.38 7.59 -2.33
CA SER A 133 -3.41 6.13 -2.19
C SER A 133 -4.45 5.48 -3.11
N PHE A 134 -4.23 4.19 -3.42
CA PHE A 134 -5.16 3.33 -4.15
C PHE A 134 -5.62 3.88 -5.51
N VAL A 135 -4.74 4.57 -6.20
CA VAL A 135 -4.99 4.97 -7.59
C VAL A 135 -5.08 3.71 -8.45
N ASN A 136 -6.18 3.55 -9.18
CA ASN A 136 -6.44 2.36 -10.00
C ASN A 136 -6.56 2.65 -11.49
N SER A 137 -6.85 3.89 -11.86
CA SER A 137 -7.16 4.24 -13.23
C SER A 137 -6.80 5.68 -13.57
N ARG A 138 -6.73 5.95 -14.88
CA ARG A 138 -6.65 7.31 -15.41
C ARG A 138 -7.72 8.23 -14.84
N ARG A 139 -8.96 7.74 -14.70
CA ARG A 139 -10.08 8.55 -14.19
C ARG A 139 -9.83 9.07 -12.78
N ASP A 140 -9.18 8.26 -11.93
CA ASP A 140 -8.82 8.66 -10.57
C ASP A 140 -7.84 9.83 -10.60
N VAL A 141 -6.82 9.72 -11.44
CA VAL A 141 -5.81 10.77 -11.62
C VAL A 141 -6.42 12.04 -12.22
N ASP A 142 -7.24 11.89 -13.25
CA ASP A 142 -7.91 13.03 -13.91
C ASP A 142 -8.74 13.86 -12.91
N ARG A 143 -9.44 13.17 -12.01
CA ARG A 143 -10.24 13.81 -10.96
C ARG A 143 -9.37 14.63 -10.00
N ILE A 144 -8.29 14.03 -9.49
CA ILE A 144 -7.36 14.73 -8.58
C ILE A 144 -6.67 15.89 -9.29
N VAL A 145 -6.10 15.64 -10.46
CA VAL A 145 -5.42 16.69 -11.25
C VAL A 145 -6.33 17.89 -11.51
N LYS A 146 -7.58 17.64 -11.88
CA LYS A 146 -8.58 18.72 -12.08
C LYS A 146 -8.80 19.53 -10.80
N ARG A 147 -8.87 18.90 -9.64
CA ARG A 147 -9.02 19.59 -8.34
C ARG A 147 -7.78 20.42 -8.01
N LEU A 148 -6.59 19.84 -8.17
CA LEU A 148 -5.34 20.53 -7.88
C LEU A 148 -5.11 21.72 -8.82
N GLN A 149 -5.37 21.55 -10.11
CA GLN A 149 -5.25 22.66 -11.09
C GLN A 149 -6.17 23.84 -10.76
N ALA A 150 -7.34 23.58 -10.16
CA ALA A 150 -8.29 24.63 -9.80
C ALA A 150 -7.97 25.35 -8.48
N GLN A 151 -7.29 24.69 -7.53
CA GLN A 151 -7.24 25.16 -6.15
C GLN A 151 -5.86 25.14 -5.51
N ALA A 152 -4.89 24.38 -6.05
CA ALA A 152 -3.58 24.27 -5.44
C ALA A 152 -2.74 25.54 -5.63
N LYS A 153 -1.92 25.85 -4.61
CA LYS A 153 -0.89 26.89 -4.72
C LYS A 153 0.19 26.46 -5.73
N PRO A 154 0.89 27.41 -6.37
CA PRO A 154 2.01 27.07 -7.24
C PRO A 154 3.05 26.19 -6.53
N GLY A 155 3.50 25.13 -7.20
CA GLY A 155 4.47 24.19 -6.65
C GLY A 155 3.91 23.14 -5.69
N PHE A 156 2.59 23.03 -5.52
CA PHE A 156 1.97 21.99 -4.71
C PHE A 156 2.20 20.61 -5.34
N GLY A 157 2.82 19.68 -4.60
CA GLY A 157 3.23 18.37 -5.10
C GLY A 157 2.10 17.35 -5.14
N LEU A 158 2.14 16.49 -6.15
CA LEU A 158 1.27 15.31 -6.26
C LEU A 158 2.10 14.04 -6.35
N VAL A 159 1.92 13.10 -5.41
CA VAL A 159 2.53 11.77 -5.49
C VAL A 159 1.42 10.72 -5.65
N LEU A 160 1.54 9.90 -6.68
CA LEU A 160 0.64 8.76 -6.89
C LEU A 160 1.24 7.51 -6.26
N LYS A 161 0.52 6.87 -5.35
CA LYS A 161 0.93 5.61 -4.73
C LYS A 161 0.46 4.44 -5.58
N LEU A 162 1.43 3.69 -6.09
CA LEU A 162 1.20 2.48 -6.88
C LEU A 162 1.22 1.29 -5.93
N GLU A 163 0.03 0.81 -5.58
CA GLU A 163 -0.17 -0.18 -4.52
C GLU A 163 -1.21 -1.26 -4.85
N THR A 164 -1.78 -1.22 -6.04
CA THR A 164 -2.80 -2.17 -6.48
C THR A 164 -2.48 -2.79 -7.84
N GLN A 165 -3.01 -3.97 -8.11
CA GLN A 165 -2.94 -4.57 -9.45
C GLN A 165 -3.64 -3.70 -10.51
N GLY A 166 -4.70 -2.96 -10.12
CA GLY A 166 -5.37 -2.01 -11.00
C GLY A 166 -4.43 -0.91 -11.46
N ALA A 167 -3.65 -0.32 -10.53
CA ALA A 167 -2.64 0.68 -10.85
C ALA A 167 -1.60 0.15 -11.84
N ILE A 168 -1.12 -1.08 -11.64
CA ILE A 168 -0.11 -1.69 -12.51
C ILE A 168 -0.66 -1.95 -13.91
N ARG A 169 -1.84 -2.57 -14.02
CA ARG A 169 -2.46 -2.82 -15.33
C ARG A 169 -2.74 -1.56 -16.14
N ASN A 170 -3.05 -0.46 -15.47
CA ASN A 170 -3.37 0.83 -16.09
C ASN A 170 -2.23 1.85 -16.00
N LEU A 171 -1.01 1.39 -15.67
CA LEU A 171 0.12 2.28 -15.40
C LEU A 171 0.41 3.28 -16.53
N PRO A 172 0.45 2.91 -17.83
CA PRO A 172 0.66 3.88 -18.89
C PRO A 172 -0.40 5.00 -18.92
N ASP A 173 -1.68 4.66 -18.77
CA ASP A 173 -2.76 5.64 -18.77
C ASP A 173 -2.72 6.57 -17.55
N ILE A 174 -2.34 6.03 -16.38
CA ILE A 174 -2.11 6.78 -15.15
C ILE A 174 -0.96 7.78 -15.35
N LEU A 175 0.14 7.34 -15.95
CA LEU A 175 1.29 8.19 -16.23
C LEU A 175 0.94 9.33 -17.20
N PHE A 176 0.26 9.05 -18.31
CA PHE A 176 -0.20 10.09 -19.21
C PHE A 176 -1.14 11.10 -18.53
N ALA A 177 -1.92 10.65 -17.57
CA ALA A 177 -2.79 11.57 -16.83
C ALA A 177 -2.00 12.47 -15.88
N VAL A 178 -1.05 11.92 -15.11
CA VAL A 178 -0.30 12.68 -14.09
C VAL A 178 0.71 13.64 -14.70
N LEU A 179 1.25 13.36 -15.88
CA LEU A 179 2.18 14.25 -16.58
C LEU A 179 1.58 15.62 -16.93
N ARG A 180 0.27 15.75 -16.88
CA ARG A 180 -0.42 17.06 -17.07
C ARG A 180 -0.37 17.96 -15.83
N TYR A 181 0.19 17.48 -14.73
CA TYR A 181 0.35 18.20 -13.47
C TYR A 181 1.80 18.15 -12.99
N GLN A 182 2.34 19.27 -12.54
CA GLN A 182 3.69 19.38 -12.01
C GLN A 182 3.71 20.33 -10.80
N PRO A 183 4.51 20.00 -9.76
CA PRO A 183 5.39 18.86 -9.64
C PRO A 183 4.63 17.57 -9.27
N ALA A 184 5.00 16.47 -9.91
CA ALA A 184 4.41 15.16 -9.66
C ALA A 184 5.48 14.08 -9.48
N GLY A 185 5.14 12.99 -8.79
CA GLY A 185 6.00 11.84 -8.56
C GLY A 185 5.20 10.55 -8.34
N LEU A 186 5.90 9.45 -8.23
CA LEU A 186 5.35 8.12 -7.98
C LEU A 186 5.87 7.58 -6.64
N MET A 187 5.09 6.74 -5.97
CA MET A 187 5.53 5.99 -4.81
C MET A 187 5.28 4.50 -5.02
N ILE A 188 6.31 3.69 -4.88
CA ILE A 188 6.18 2.24 -4.82
C ILE A 188 5.81 1.87 -3.39
N ALA A 189 4.51 1.68 -3.13
CA ALA A 189 4.00 1.31 -1.80
C ALA A 189 4.07 -0.21 -1.64
N ARG A 190 5.27 -0.73 -1.44
CA ARG A 190 5.62 -2.16 -1.50
C ARG A 190 4.84 -3.05 -0.55
N GLY A 191 4.45 -2.53 0.61
CA GLY A 191 3.67 -3.28 1.59
C GLY A 191 2.31 -3.71 1.05
N ASP A 192 1.55 -2.76 0.51
CA ASP A 192 0.23 -3.02 -0.09
C ASP A 192 0.37 -3.75 -1.43
N LEU A 193 1.35 -3.35 -2.26
CA LEU A 193 1.59 -3.97 -3.56
C LEU A 193 1.95 -5.46 -3.45
N ALA A 194 2.70 -5.88 -2.42
CA ALA A 194 3.02 -7.29 -2.18
C ALA A 194 1.80 -8.12 -1.77
N VAL A 195 0.81 -7.49 -1.13
CA VAL A 195 -0.46 -8.14 -0.79
C VAL A 195 -1.33 -8.33 -2.03
N GLU A 196 -1.36 -7.34 -2.88
CA GLU A 196 -2.18 -7.31 -4.11
C GLU A 196 -1.62 -8.20 -5.22
N ALA A 197 -0.32 -8.19 -5.44
CA ALA A 197 0.33 -8.99 -6.46
C ALA A 197 0.77 -10.38 -5.88
N SER A 198 2.04 -10.55 -5.68
CA SER A 198 2.68 -11.62 -4.91
C SER A 198 4.09 -11.17 -4.57
N PHE A 199 4.76 -11.86 -3.65
CA PHE A 199 6.14 -11.51 -3.31
C PHE A 199 7.10 -11.71 -4.49
N GLU A 200 6.85 -12.70 -5.34
CA GLU A 200 7.66 -12.97 -6.53
C GLU A 200 7.50 -11.86 -7.57
N GLN A 201 6.25 -11.48 -7.84
CA GLN A 201 5.94 -10.41 -8.78
C GLN A 201 6.41 -9.04 -8.30
N LEU A 202 6.47 -8.81 -6.98
CA LEU A 202 6.90 -7.53 -6.43
C LEU A 202 8.27 -7.08 -6.95
N ALA A 203 9.21 -8.01 -7.11
CA ALA A 203 10.55 -7.70 -7.61
C ALA A 203 10.49 -7.14 -9.04
N GLU A 204 9.73 -7.77 -9.92
CA GLU A 204 9.53 -7.34 -11.31
C GLU A 204 8.81 -5.99 -11.38
N LEU A 205 7.73 -5.83 -10.63
CA LEU A 205 6.94 -4.59 -10.60
C LEU A 205 7.75 -3.38 -10.12
N GLN A 206 8.65 -3.56 -9.16
CA GLN A 206 9.56 -2.50 -8.72
C GLN A 206 10.45 -2.02 -9.88
N GLU A 207 10.99 -2.95 -10.67
CA GLU A 207 11.82 -2.63 -11.84
C GLU A 207 11.01 -1.88 -12.90
N GLU A 208 9.81 -2.35 -13.20
CA GLU A 208 8.92 -1.70 -14.17
C GLU A 208 8.56 -0.27 -13.74
N ILE A 209 8.14 -0.07 -12.50
CA ILE A 209 7.78 1.27 -12.00
C ILE A 209 8.99 2.21 -12.03
N LEU A 210 10.17 1.74 -11.63
CA LEU A 210 11.39 2.53 -11.71
C LEU A 210 11.71 2.92 -13.16
N GLY A 211 11.58 1.97 -14.11
CA GLY A 211 11.81 2.20 -15.54
C GLY A 211 10.84 3.23 -16.14
N PHE A 212 9.54 3.10 -15.82
CA PHE A 212 8.53 4.06 -16.26
C PHE A 212 8.74 5.45 -15.62
N GLY A 213 9.08 5.51 -14.32
CA GLY A 213 9.41 6.78 -13.65
C GLY A 213 10.56 7.50 -14.35
N GLU A 214 11.62 6.78 -14.72
CA GLU A 214 12.74 7.35 -15.48
C GLU A 214 12.31 7.84 -16.87
N ALA A 215 11.57 7.02 -17.61
CA ALA A 215 11.10 7.37 -18.96
C ALA A 215 10.18 8.59 -18.97
N CYS A 216 9.39 8.77 -17.91
CA CYS A 216 8.46 9.90 -17.75
C CYS A 216 9.08 11.11 -17.01
N HIS A 217 10.35 11.04 -16.60
CA HIS A 217 11.01 12.05 -15.77
C HIS A 217 10.24 12.34 -14.45
N LEU A 218 9.59 11.33 -13.88
CA LEU A 218 8.89 11.42 -12.60
C LEU A 218 9.79 10.85 -11.49
N PRO A 219 10.04 11.60 -10.41
CA PRO A 219 10.74 11.06 -9.26
C PRO A 219 9.93 9.91 -8.64
N VAL A 220 10.65 8.88 -8.19
CA VAL A 220 10.08 7.71 -7.55
C VAL A 220 10.48 7.67 -6.08
N ILE A 221 9.52 7.41 -5.21
CA ILE A 221 9.72 7.18 -3.77
C ILE A 221 9.71 5.68 -3.53
N TRP A 222 10.82 5.14 -3.04
CA TRP A 222 10.92 3.77 -2.55
C TRP A 222 10.37 3.69 -1.14
N ALA A 223 9.20 3.07 -0.97
CA ALA A 223 8.46 3.18 0.27
C ALA A 223 8.17 1.82 0.91
N THR A 224 7.85 1.90 2.21
CA THR A 224 7.48 0.82 3.14
C THR A 224 8.59 -0.17 3.45
N GLN A 225 8.68 -0.57 4.71
CA GLN A 225 9.56 -1.63 5.25
C GLN A 225 11.08 -1.46 4.98
N VAL A 226 11.54 -0.26 4.64
CA VAL A 226 12.98 0.02 4.52
C VAL A 226 13.58 0.17 5.92
N LEU A 227 14.55 -0.68 6.25
CA LEU A 227 15.19 -0.75 7.58
C LEU A 227 14.17 -0.81 8.73
N ASP A 228 13.09 -1.58 8.55
CA ASP A 228 11.97 -1.66 9.50
C ASP A 228 12.37 -2.27 10.84
N ALA A 229 13.10 -3.39 10.84
CA ALA A 229 13.62 -4.00 12.06
C ALA A 229 14.59 -3.06 12.76
N LEU A 230 15.51 -2.42 12.04
CA LEU A 230 16.40 -1.41 12.62
C LEU A 230 15.62 -0.26 13.26
N ALA A 231 14.62 0.30 12.56
CA ALA A 231 13.84 1.42 13.06
C ALA A 231 13.06 1.07 14.35
N HIS A 232 12.61 -0.18 14.49
CA HIS A 232 11.81 -0.63 15.64
C HIS A 232 12.62 -1.24 16.77
N THR A 233 13.69 -1.97 16.48
CA THR A 233 14.45 -2.77 17.48
C THR A 233 15.86 -2.31 17.71
N GLY A 234 16.41 -1.43 16.87
CA GLY A 234 17.80 -0.99 16.89
C GLY A 234 18.79 -1.95 16.21
N VAL A 235 18.32 -3.09 15.68
CA VAL A 235 19.17 -4.11 15.04
C VAL A 235 18.66 -4.40 13.63
N PRO A 236 19.48 -4.19 12.57
CA PRO A 236 19.08 -4.47 11.19
C PRO A 236 19.18 -5.96 10.88
N THR A 237 18.41 -6.40 9.90
CA THR A 237 18.58 -7.71 9.25
C THR A 237 19.44 -7.59 8.00
N ARG A 238 20.04 -8.71 7.54
CA ARG A 238 20.82 -8.70 6.29
C ARG A 238 19.95 -8.37 5.07
N ALA A 239 18.71 -8.86 5.05
CA ALA A 239 17.76 -8.59 3.97
C ALA A 239 17.45 -7.09 3.85
N GLU A 240 17.26 -6.40 4.99
CA GLU A 240 17.03 -4.95 5.00
C GLU A 240 18.20 -4.13 4.47
N ILE A 241 19.45 -4.57 4.72
CA ILE A 241 20.62 -3.88 4.16
C ILE A 241 20.66 -4.02 2.64
N THR A 242 20.31 -5.19 2.10
CA THR A 242 20.22 -5.41 0.65
C THR A 242 19.10 -4.56 0.05
N ASP A 243 17.93 -4.50 0.70
CA ASP A 243 16.81 -3.67 0.28
C ASP A 243 17.17 -2.17 0.33
N ALA A 244 17.85 -1.73 1.40
CA ALA A 244 18.35 -0.37 1.51
C ALA A 244 19.33 -0.02 0.38
N ALA A 245 20.19 -0.95 -0.04
CA ALA A 245 21.08 -0.76 -1.17
C ALA A 245 20.29 -0.65 -2.50
N MET A 246 19.23 -1.44 -2.67
CA MET A 246 18.36 -1.36 -3.85
C MET A 246 17.57 -0.06 -3.92
N SER A 247 17.20 0.52 -2.77
CA SER A 247 16.40 1.75 -2.68
C SER A 247 17.10 2.98 -3.29
N MET A 248 18.43 2.96 -3.44
CA MET A 248 19.18 4.05 -4.08
C MET A 248 18.83 4.26 -5.56
N ARG A 249 18.12 3.33 -6.16
CA ARG A 249 17.65 3.41 -7.56
C ARG A 249 16.47 4.38 -7.71
N ALA A 250 15.81 4.73 -6.61
CA ALA A 250 14.78 5.75 -6.54
C ALA A 250 15.37 7.12 -6.12
N GLU A 251 14.65 8.18 -6.40
CA GLU A 251 15.05 9.55 -6.04
C GLU A 251 14.81 9.87 -4.56
N CYS A 252 13.90 9.13 -3.91
CA CYS A 252 13.59 9.29 -2.50
C CYS A 252 13.34 7.94 -1.83
N VAL A 253 13.68 7.84 -0.55
CA VAL A 253 13.41 6.65 0.27
C VAL A 253 12.61 7.02 1.49
N MET A 254 11.49 6.35 1.71
CA MET A 254 10.66 6.54 2.90
C MET A 254 11.01 5.51 3.96
N LEU A 255 11.52 5.97 5.10
CA LEU A 255 11.77 5.14 6.27
C LEU A 255 10.51 4.98 7.13
N ASN A 256 10.43 3.84 7.82
CA ASN A 256 9.40 3.62 8.82
C ASN A 256 9.67 4.45 10.09
N LYS A 257 8.59 4.80 10.78
CA LYS A 257 8.68 5.39 12.13
C LYS A 257 9.14 4.33 13.13
N GLY A 258 9.91 4.76 14.11
CA GLY A 258 10.37 3.89 15.21
C GLY A 258 11.30 4.65 16.14
N PRO A 259 11.61 4.10 17.33
CA PRO A 259 12.51 4.75 18.29
C PRO A 259 13.93 4.91 17.73
N TYR A 260 14.35 4.09 16.79
CA TYR A 260 15.69 4.11 16.19
C TYR A 260 15.70 4.68 14.75
N VAL A 261 14.72 5.52 14.40
CA VAL A 261 14.64 6.11 13.04
C VAL A 261 15.87 6.96 12.69
N ALA A 262 16.49 7.63 13.67
CA ALA A 262 17.71 8.40 13.46
C ALA A 262 18.91 7.51 13.07
N GLU A 263 19.02 6.33 13.69
CA GLU A 263 20.01 5.30 13.37
C GLU A 263 19.77 4.73 11.99
N ALA A 264 18.51 4.42 11.67
CA ALA A 264 18.10 3.95 10.34
C ALA A 264 18.45 4.97 9.25
N THR A 265 18.20 6.25 9.49
CA THR A 265 18.56 7.33 8.56
C THR A 265 20.07 7.41 8.32
N ARG A 266 20.88 7.34 9.40
CA ARG A 266 22.34 7.37 9.27
C ARG A 266 22.88 6.12 8.55
N MET A 267 22.29 4.96 8.80
CA MET A 267 22.66 3.71 8.12
C MET A 267 22.32 3.77 6.65
N LEU A 268 21.10 4.16 6.30
CA LEU A 268 20.66 4.33 4.92
C LEU A 268 21.60 5.29 4.16
N ALA A 269 21.91 6.44 4.74
CA ALA A 269 22.81 7.41 4.12
C ALA A 269 24.22 6.86 3.86
N ARG A 270 24.76 5.99 4.74
CA ARG A 270 26.02 5.29 4.49
C ARG A 270 25.91 4.27 3.37
N VAL A 271 24.88 3.42 3.41
CA VAL A 271 24.65 2.40 2.38
C VAL A 271 24.52 3.04 0.99
N ILE A 272 23.74 4.10 0.87
CA ILE A 272 23.57 4.83 -0.40
C ILE A 272 24.91 5.39 -0.88
N ARG A 273 25.67 6.06 -0.02
CA ARG A 273 27.01 6.61 -0.35
C ARG A 273 27.99 5.53 -0.81
N ASP A 274 27.99 4.38 -0.15
CA ASP A 274 28.91 3.27 -0.50
C ASP A 274 28.52 2.58 -1.81
N MET A 275 27.24 2.66 -2.19
CA MET A 275 26.72 2.11 -3.43
C MET A 275 26.81 3.08 -4.61
N GLU A 276 26.83 4.39 -4.38
CA GLU A 276 26.86 5.43 -5.41
C GLU A 276 27.97 5.24 -6.49
N PRO A 277 29.19 4.84 -6.15
CA PRO A 277 30.23 4.56 -7.16
C PRO A 277 29.96 3.31 -8.02
N ARG A 278 29.02 2.45 -7.61
CA ARG A 278 28.72 1.15 -8.25
C ARG A 278 27.45 1.17 -9.07
N GLN A 279 26.56 2.10 -8.78
CA GLN A 279 25.25 2.17 -9.41
C GLN A 279 24.80 3.63 -9.51
N TYR A 280 24.45 4.05 -10.70
CA TYR A 280 23.85 5.36 -10.93
C TYR A 280 22.37 5.16 -11.27
N LYS A 281 21.49 5.52 -10.35
CA LYS A 281 20.05 5.29 -10.47
C LYS A 281 19.74 3.83 -10.88
N LYS A 282 19.14 3.63 -12.03
CA LYS A 282 18.74 2.32 -12.57
C LYS A 282 19.82 1.61 -13.37
N ARG A 283 21.02 2.19 -13.50
CA ARG A 283 22.13 1.65 -14.29
C ARG A 283 23.28 1.18 -13.40
N ALA A 284 23.72 -0.06 -13.60
CA ALA A 284 24.95 -0.55 -12.99
C ALA A 284 26.17 0.15 -13.61
N LEU A 285 27.12 0.53 -12.76
CA LEU A 285 28.38 1.11 -13.19
C LEU A 285 29.50 0.07 -13.08
N PHE A 286 30.33 -0.02 -14.11
CA PHE A 286 31.55 -0.83 -14.04
C PHE A 286 32.58 -0.11 -13.18
N THR A 287 32.98 -0.71 -12.07
CA THR A 287 34.03 -0.21 -11.19
C THR A 287 35.20 -1.21 -11.14
N ARG A 288 36.40 -0.72 -10.84
CA ARG A 288 37.54 -1.61 -10.61
C ARG A 288 37.25 -2.50 -9.39
N LEU A 289 37.58 -3.78 -9.51
CA LEU A 289 37.62 -4.69 -8.37
C LEU A 289 38.65 -4.16 -7.37
N ARG A 290 38.30 -4.12 -6.09
CA ARG A 290 39.22 -3.75 -5.01
C ARG A 290 39.95 -4.95 -4.51
#